data_77309ee3a7d07ce052d34d5db1df2cd4
#
_entry.id   77309ee3a7d07ce052d34d5db1df2cd4
#
_cell.length_a   1.000
_cell.length_b   1.000
_cell.length_c   1.000
_cell.angle_alpha   90.00
_cell.angle_beta   90.00
_cell.angle_gamma   90.00
#
_symmetry.space_group_name_H-M   'P 1'
#
loop_
_entity.id
_entity.type
_entity.pdbx_description
1 polymer ?
#
loop_
_entity_poly.entity_id
_entity_poly.type
_entity_poly.pdbx_seq_one_letter_code
_entity_poly.pdbx_strand_id
1 'polypeptide(L)'
;KLPTFNYLTDKKFFRSRGSIDITDSNNNYYNLSEVFIDVKKKKIIGTDVKAFLNQEEIKVNNQNEPRFFANTLSIDEDKSTFNKAVCTYCKDKGEDTSPAWSLRAKKIEHVKSKKTIYYDSAILRIYDFPIFYFPKFAHPDPTVKRRSGFLNPKFFKSAINCVWLLKSK
;
A
#
# COMPACT_ATOMS: atom_id res chain seq x y z
N LYS A 1 14.03 0.04 -13.77
CA LYS A 1 15.46 0.39 -13.91
C LYS A 1 16.20 -0.08 -12.67
N LEU A 2 17.32 -0.80 -12.84
CA LEU A 2 18.14 -1.33 -11.75
C LEU A 2 19.51 -0.65 -11.81
N PRO A 3 19.94 0.09 -10.79
CA PRO A 3 21.22 0.83 -10.83
C PRO A 3 22.43 -0.08 -10.62
N THR A 4 22.39 -0.98 -9.64
CA THR A 4 23.43 -1.97 -9.37
C THR A 4 22.79 -3.27 -8.88
N PHE A 5 23.28 -4.42 -9.38
CA PHE A 5 22.76 -5.71 -8.93
C PHE A 5 23.89 -6.71 -8.69
N ASN A 6 23.70 -7.55 -7.70
CA ASN A 6 24.55 -8.69 -7.40
C ASN A 6 23.72 -9.96 -7.42
N TYR A 7 24.15 -10.94 -8.21
CA TYR A 7 23.51 -12.26 -8.25
C TYR A 7 24.46 -13.31 -7.68
N LEU A 8 24.02 -13.97 -6.62
CA LEU A 8 24.74 -15.08 -5.99
C LEU A 8 24.22 -16.40 -6.55
N THR A 9 24.90 -16.93 -7.55
CA THR A 9 24.49 -18.13 -8.30
C THR A 9 24.30 -19.35 -7.40
N ASP A 10 25.21 -19.57 -6.44
CA ASP A 10 25.15 -20.72 -5.52
C ASP A 10 23.92 -20.71 -4.61
N LYS A 11 23.48 -19.55 -4.21
CA LYS A 11 22.33 -19.37 -3.31
C LYS A 11 21.03 -19.03 -4.04
N LYS A 12 21.07 -18.81 -5.35
CA LYS A 12 19.94 -18.28 -6.15
C LYS A 12 19.32 -17.02 -5.53
N PHE A 13 20.20 -16.11 -5.12
CA PHE A 13 19.84 -14.88 -4.42
C PHE A 13 20.19 -13.67 -5.27
N PHE A 14 19.23 -12.78 -5.46
CA PHE A 14 19.42 -11.52 -6.17
C PHE A 14 19.32 -10.36 -5.18
N ARG A 15 20.24 -9.42 -5.26
CA ARG A 15 20.24 -8.19 -4.48
C ARG A 15 20.52 -7.00 -5.38
N SER A 16 19.70 -5.95 -5.25
CA SER A 16 19.96 -4.66 -5.88
C SER A 16 19.86 -3.54 -4.86
N ARG A 17 20.71 -2.53 -5.00
CA ARG A 17 20.72 -1.32 -4.16
C ARG A 17 20.69 -0.07 -5.03
N GLY A 18 20.09 0.99 -4.50
CA GLY A 18 19.91 2.29 -5.13
C GLY A 18 18.45 2.54 -5.47
N SER A 19 18.16 3.58 -6.24
CA SER A 19 16.78 3.84 -6.68
C SER A 19 16.33 2.80 -7.70
N ILE A 20 15.47 1.89 -7.26
CA ILE A 20 14.95 0.79 -8.06
C ILE A 20 13.51 1.10 -8.43
N ASP A 21 13.26 1.21 -9.72
CA ASP A 21 11.95 1.48 -10.26
C ASP A 21 11.38 0.22 -10.89
N ILE A 22 10.20 -0.17 -10.43
CA ILE A 22 9.47 -1.35 -10.92
C ILE A 22 8.07 -0.90 -11.34
N THR A 23 7.67 -1.29 -12.53
CA THR A 23 6.28 -1.17 -12.98
C THR A 23 5.73 -2.57 -13.21
N ASP A 24 4.57 -2.86 -12.63
CA ASP A 24 3.91 -4.14 -12.82
C ASP A 24 3.01 -4.16 -14.08
N SER A 25 2.41 -5.32 -14.37
CA SER A 25 1.51 -5.50 -15.51
C SER A 25 0.24 -4.64 -15.46
N ASN A 26 -0.09 -4.13 -14.27
CA ASN A 26 -1.28 -3.33 -14.00
C ASN A 26 -0.96 -1.82 -13.98
N ASN A 27 0.23 -1.44 -14.44
CA ASN A 27 0.74 -0.06 -14.40
C ASN A 27 0.86 0.53 -12.98
N ASN A 28 0.98 -0.30 -11.95
CA ASN A 28 1.37 0.16 -10.64
C ASN A 28 2.88 0.45 -10.64
N TYR A 29 3.27 1.59 -10.09
CA TYR A 29 4.65 2.01 -10.01
C TYR A 29 5.18 1.87 -8.59
N TYR A 30 6.36 1.25 -8.47
CA TYR A 30 7.05 1.04 -7.19
C TYR A 30 8.46 1.61 -7.29
N ASN A 31 8.84 2.40 -6.31
CA ASN A 31 10.21 2.85 -6.10
C ASN A 31 10.71 2.28 -4.76
N LEU A 32 11.92 1.70 -4.78
CA LEU A 32 12.53 1.05 -3.62
C LEU A 32 14.01 1.45 -3.52
N SER A 33 14.54 1.50 -2.30
CA SER A 33 15.97 1.75 -2.05
C SER A 33 16.81 0.47 -2.14
N GLU A 34 16.24 -0.66 -1.78
CA GLU A 34 16.92 -1.95 -1.84
C GLU A 34 15.90 -3.07 -2.07
N VAL A 35 16.30 -4.06 -2.86
CA VAL A 35 15.49 -5.26 -3.08
C VAL A 35 16.35 -6.52 -2.93
N PHE A 36 15.78 -7.52 -2.25
CA PHE A 36 16.29 -8.87 -2.13
C PHE A 36 15.26 -9.84 -2.71
N ILE A 37 15.70 -10.72 -3.59
CA ILE A 37 14.86 -11.76 -4.19
C ILE A 37 15.48 -13.12 -3.90
N ASP A 38 14.77 -13.94 -3.13
CA ASP A 38 15.09 -15.35 -2.92
C ASP A 38 14.29 -16.16 -3.96
N VAL A 39 14.98 -16.60 -5.01
CA VAL A 39 14.35 -17.32 -6.11
C VAL A 39 13.87 -18.71 -5.68
N LYS A 40 14.55 -19.35 -4.71
CA LYS A 40 14.15 -20.67 -4.20
C LYS A 40 12.85 -20.59 -3.39
N LYS A 41 12.73 -19.57 -2.55
CA LYS A 41 11.56 -19.35 -1.70
C LYS A 41 10.49 -18.51 -2.36
N LYS A 42 10.72 -18.03 -3.59
CA LYS A 42 9.84 -17.08 -4.30
C LYS A 42 9.46 -15.87 -3.42
N LYS A 43 10.45 -15.37 -2.68
CA LYS A 43 10.25 -14.30 -1.73
C LYS A 43 10.98 -13.03 -2.18
N ILE A 44 10.27 -11.91 -2.14
CA ILE A 44 10.81 -10.59 -2.43
C ILE A 44 10.74 -9.76 -1.15
N ILE A 45 11.85 -9.13 -0.80
CA ILE A 45 11.93 -8.18 0.32
C ILE A 45 12.44 -6.86 -0.23
N GLY A 46 11.70 -5.78 0.04
CA GLY A 46 12.09 -4.42 -0.35
C GLY A 46 12.18 -3.50 0.87
N THR A 47 12.98 -2.44 0.77
CA THR A 47 13.09 -1.39 1.78
C THR A 47 12.75 -0.04 1.19
N ASP A 48 12.24 0.87 2.04
CA ASP A 48 11.87 2.25 1.68
C ASP A 48 10.95 2.31 0.45
N VAL A 49 9.87 1.57 0.54
CA VAL A 49 8.95 1.35 -0.58
C VAL A 49 8.02 2.55 -0.74
N LYS A 50 7.99 3.11 -1.93
CA LYS A 50 6.98 4.06 -2.38
C LYS A 50 6.18 3.40 -3.51
N ALA A 51 4.90 3.17 -3.30
CA ALA A 51 4.03 2.55 -4.29
C ALA A 51 2.93 3.55 -4.71
N PHE A 52 2.77 3.70 -6.03
CA PHE A 52 1.73 4.49 -6.66
C PHE A 52 0.85 3.53 -7.45
N LEU A 53 -0.40 3.40 -7.01
CA LEU A 53 -1.31 2.43 -7.60
C LEU A 53 -2.11 3.03 -8.75
N ASN A 54 -2.36 2.23 -9.77
CA ASN A 54 -3.14 2.66 -10.91
C ASN A 54 -4.59 2.95 -10.52
N GLN A 55 -5.07 4.13 -10.87
CA GLN A 55 -6.41 4.63 -10.54
C GLN A 55 -7.53 3.83 -11.20
N GLU A 56 -7.29 3.29 -12.39
CA GLU A 56 -8.29 2.53 -13.16
C GLU A 56 -8.67 1.22 -12.47
N GLU A 57 -7.69 0.54 -11.86
CA GLU A 57 -7.91 -0.72 -11.15
C GLU A 57 -8.72 -0.53 -9.86
N ILE A 58 -8.43 0.55 -9.13
CA ILE A 58 -9.06 0.83 -7.83
C ILE A 58 -10.41 1.57 -8.00
N LYS A 59 -10.78 1.95 -9.25
CA LYS A 59 -12.00 2.73 -9.55
C LYS A 59 -12.14 3.99 -8.71
N VAL A 60 -11.02 4.63 -8.46
CA VAL A 60 -10.96 5.91 -7.75
C VAL A 60 -11.06 7.04 -8.76
N ASN A 61 -11.66 8.16 -8.37
CA ASN A 61 -11.81 9.32 -9.23
C ASN A 61 -10.44 9.88 -9.66
N ASN A 62 -10.32 10.37 -10.89
CA ASN A 62 -9.10 10.94 -11.51
C ASN A 62 -8.40 12.06 -10.70
N GLN A 63 -9.01 12.51 -9.60
CA GLN A 63 -8.44 13.51 -8.70
C GLN A 63 -7.70 12.92 -7.49
N ASN A 64 -7.72 11.59 -7.29
CA ASN A 64 -7.10 10.91 -6.17
C ASN A 64 -5.95 10.05 -6.67
N GLU A 65 -4.82 10.09 -5.98
CA GLU A 65 -3.64 9.30 -6.27
C GLU A 65 -3.37 8.35 -5.10
N PRO A 66 -3.80 7.07 -5.22
CA PRO A 66 -3.56 6.10 -4.16
C PRO A 66 -2.06 5.83 -4.02
N ARG A 67 -1.51 6.16 -2.86
CA ARG A 67 -0.09 6.05 -2.55
C ARG A 67 0.12 5.26 -1.26
N PHE A 68 1.13 4.40 -1.31
CA PHE A 68 1.61 3.64 -0.16
C PHE A 68 3.09 3.94 0.07
N PHE A 69 3.44 4.16 1.31
CA PHE A 69 4.82 4.23 1.78
C PHE A 69 5.01 3.18 2.84
N ALA A 70 6.10 2.43 2.79
CA ALA A 70 6.42 1.45 3.81
C ALA A 70 7.93 1.35 4.02
N ASN A 71 8.37 1.15 5.27
CA ASN A 71 9.78 0.93 5.55
C ASN A 71 10.25 -0.39 4.95
N THR A 72 9.44 -1.43 5.05
CA THR A 72 9.77 -2.73 4.47
C THR A 72 8.55 -3.38 3.84
N LEU A 73 8.79 -4.05 2.73
CA LEU A 73 7.84 -4.87 1.99
C LEU A 73 8.38 -6.30 1.95
N SER A 74 7.53 -7.27 2.23
CA SER A 74 7.80 -8.69 2.01
C SER A 74 6.67 -9.28 1.18
N ILE A 75 6.98 -9.84 0.03
CA ILE A 75 6.04 -10.51 -0.85
C ILE A 75 6.40 -11.99 -0.90
N ASP A 76 5.46 -12.82 -0.51
CA ASP A 76 5.46 -14.27 -0.70
C ASP A 76 4.39 -14.66 -1.74
N GLU A 77 4.25 -15.94 -2.09
CA GLU A 77 3.27 -16.39 -3.08
C GLU A 77 1.83 -15.96 -2.75
N ASP A 78 1.41 -16.11 -1.51
CA ASP A 78 0.05 -15.82 -1.05
C ASP A 78 -0.09 -14.50 -0.28
N LYS A 79 1.01 -13.93 0.19
CA LYS A 79 0.97 -12.85 1.17
C LYS A 79 1.92 -11.71 0.83
N SER A 80 1.39 -10.49 0.89
CA SER A 80 2.20 -9.28 0.86
C SER A 80 2.12 -8.58 2.22
N THR A 81 3.26 -8.31 2.85
CA THR A 81 3.36 -7.69 4.17
C THR A 81 4.11 -6.38 4.08
N PHE A 82 3.51 -5.31 4.57
CA PHE A 82 4.10 -3.98 4.66
C PHE A 82 4.27 -3.62 6.14
N ASN A 83 5.46 -3.22 6.55
CA ASN A 83 5.73 -2.78 7.91
C ASN A 83 5.95 -1.27 7.96
N LYS A 84 5.44 -0.63 9.03
CA LYS A 84 5.43 0.83 9.21
C LYS A 84 4.92 1.52 7.95
N ALA A 85 3.71 1.15 7.56
CA ALA A 85 3.09 1.61 6.32
C ALA A 85 2.22 2.84 6.56
N VAL A 86 2.20 3.71 5.56
CA VAL A 86 1.30 4.86 5.47
C VAL A 86 0.60 4.79 4.14
N CYS A 87 -0.71 4.87 4.15
CA CYS A 87 -1.49 4.97 2.92
C CYS A 87 -2.32 6.26 2.91
N THR A 88 -2.48 6.83 1.72
CA THR A 88 -3.37 7.96 1.45
C THR A 88 -3.86 7.87 0.00
N TYR A 89 -5.02 8.46 -0.25
CA TYR A 89 -5.56 8.63 -1.61
C TYR A 89 -5.55 10.10 -2.03
N CYS A 90 -5.04 10.98 -1.18
CA CYS A 90 -4.99 12.40 -1.49
C CYS A 90 -3.94 12.70 -2.55
N LYS A 91 -4.28 13.61 -3.49
CA LYS A 91 -3.35 14.09 -4.50
C LYS A 91 -2.13 14.76 -3.84
N ASP A 92 -0.97 14.57 -4.45
CA ASP A 92 0.25 15.25 -4.04
C ASP A 92 0.12 16.76 -4.31
N LYS A 93 0.36 17.55 -3.28
CA LYS A 93 0.37 19.01 -3.38
C LYS A 93 1.77 19.60 -3.24
N GLY A 94 2.82 18.74 -3.31
CA GLY A 94 4.22 19.13 -3.12
C GLY A 94 4.81 18.66 -1.79
N GLU A 95 6.12 18.77 -1.66
CA GLU A 95 6.90 18.15 -0.56
C GLU A 95 6.54 18.64 0.84
N ASP A 96 5.97 19.83 0.99
CA ASP A 96 5.70 20.47 2.29
C ASP A 96 4.25 20.33 2.76
N THR A 97 3.39 19.59 2.06
CA THR A 97 1.97 19.51 2.44
C THR A 97 1.58 18.12 2.89
N SER A 98 1.22 18.00 4.17
CA SER A 98 0.60 16.77 4.68
C SER A 98 -0.71 16.46 3.97
N PRO A 99 -0.97 15.18 3.62
CA PRO A 99 -2.23 14.81 3.02
C PRO A 99 -3.39 15.12 3.97
N ALA A 100 -4.55 15.51 3.40
CA ALA A 100 -5.73 15.80 4.20
C ALA A 100 -6.12 14.64 5.14
N TRP A 101 -5.85 13.41 4.73
CA TRP A 101 -5.92 12.24 5.60
C TRP A 101 -4.87 11.20 5.26
N SER A 102 -4.45 10.42 6.25
CA SER A 102 -3.56 9.28 6.09
C SER A 102 -3.92 8.18 7.09
N LEU A 103 -3.73 6.93 6.68
CA LEU A 103 -3.81 5.77 7.55
C LEU A 103 -2.40 5.24 7.78
N ARG A 104 -1.91 5.35 9.01
CA ARG A 104 -0.61 4.80 9.43
C ARG A 104 -0.83 3.49 10.15
N ALA A 105 -0.14 2.43 9.77
CA ALA A 105 -0.23 1.14 10.42
C ALA A 105 1.15 0.58 10.74
N LYS A 106 1.27 -0.11 11.88
CA LYS A 106 2.49 -0.83 12.23
C LYS A 106 2.76 -1.95 11.22
N LYS A 107 1.68 -2.63 10.79
CA LYS A 107 1.73 -3.72 9.83
C LYS A 107 0.46 -3.76 8.99
N ILE A 108 0.61 -3.98 7.69
CA ILE A 108 -0.48 -4.25 6.76
C ILE A 108 -0.17 -5.58 6.08
N GLU A 109 -1.12 -6.48 6.06
CA GLU A 109 -1.00 -7.79 5.42
C GLU A 109 -2.12 -7.98 4.40
N HIS A 110 -1.77 -8.14 3.14
CA HIS A 110 -2.69 -8.53 2.09
C HIS A 110 -2.56 -10.03 1.85
N VAL A 111 -3.59 -10.79 2.19
CA VAL A 111 -3.66 -12.24 1.96
C VAL A 111 -4.47 -12.48 0.70
N LYS A 112 -3.78 -12.87 -0.39
CA LYS A 112 -4.35 -13.02 -1.73
C LYS A 112 -5.42 -14.11 -1.78
N SER A 113 -5.16 -15.28 -1.17
CA SER A 113 -6.12 -16.40 -1.10
C SER A 113 -7.44 -16.02 -0.42
N LYS A 114 -7.37 -15.18 0.61
CA LYS A 114 -8.54 -14.69 1.35
C LYS A 114 -9.13 -13.42 0.75
N LYS A 115 -8.45 -12.80 -0.21
CA LYS A 115 -8.81 -11.48 -0.77
C LYS A 115 -9.14 -10.48 0.34
N THR A 116 -8.27 -10.40 1.34
CA THR A 116 -8.51 -9.62 2.56
C THR A 116 -7.24 -8.89 2.96
N ILE A 117 -7.38 -7.63 3.33
CA ILE A 117 -6.32 -6.79 3.85
C ILE A 117 -6.52 -6.64 5.36
N TYR A 118 -5.51 -7.02 6.13
CA TYR A 118 -5.46 -6.94 7.58
C TYR A 118 -4.56 -5.79 8.00
N TYR A 119 -4.98 -5.04 9.00
CA TYR A 119 -4.23 -3.94 9.59
C TYR A 119 -3.98 -4.21 11.06
N ASP A 120 -2.77 -3.97 11.49
CA ASP A 120 -2.36 -4.04 12.89
C ASP A 120 -1.88 -2.67 13.35
N SER A 121 -2.43 -2.21 14.48
CA SER A 121 -2.11 -0.92 15.10
C SER A 121 -2.21 0.24 14.10
N ALA A 122 -3.38 0.41 13.51
CA ALA A 122 -3.63 1.47 12.53
C ALA A 122 -4.16 2.74 13.19
N ILE A 123 -3.64 3.89 12.76
CA ILE A 123 -4.04 5.22 13.22
C ILE A 123 -4.51 6.02 12.01
N LEU A 124 -5.77 6.42 12.02
CA LEU A 124 -6.31 7.39 11.08
C LEU A 124 -5.88 8.80 11.51
N ARG A 125 -5.29 9.53 10.60
CA ARG A 125 -4.85 10.92 10.80
C ARG A 125 -5.56 11.84 9.81
N ILE A 126 -5.96 13.01 10.30
CA ILE A 126 -6.49 14.09 9.47
C ILE A 126 -5.58 15.30 9.73
N TYR A 127 -4.95 15.83 8.66
CA TYR A 127 -3.95 16.91 8.74
C TYR A 127 -2.91 16.64 9.85
N ASP A 128 -2.37 15.40 9.86
CA ASP A 128 -1.41 14.90 10.85
C ASP A 128 -1.89 14.77 12.30
N PHE A 129 -3.12 15.13 12.64
CA PHE A 129 -3.70 14.85 13.94
C PHE A 129 -4.25 13.42 14.00
N PRO A 130 -3.88 12.61 15.00
CA PRO A 130 -4.43 11.27 15.19
C PRO A 130 -5.88 11.38 15.67
N ILE A 131 -6.83 10.91 14.87
CA ILE A 131 -8.27 10.99 15.16
C ILE A 131 -8.80 9.68 15.69
N PHE A 132 -8.35 8.55 15.13
CA PHE A 132 -8.87 7.24 15.50
C PHE A 132 -7.77 6.19 15.50
N TYR A 133 -7.82 5.29 16.49
CA TYR A 133 -6.91 4.15 16.62
C TYR A 133 -7.67 2.82 16.47
N PHE A 134 -7.20 1.99 15.57
CA PHE A 134 -7.69 0.64 15.32
C PHE A 134 -6.63 -0.36 15.74
N PRO A 135 -6.80 -1.11 16.84
CA PRO A 135 -5.83 -2.12 17.27
C PRO A 135 -5.63 -3.19 16.20
N LYS A 136 -6.73 -3.71 15.69
CA LYS A 136 -6.78 -4.65 14.56
C LYS A 136 -8.07 -4.43 13.79
N PHE A 137 -7.96 -4.36 12.48
CA PHE A 137 -9.14 -4.42 11.61
C PHE A 137 -8.79 -5.06 10.27
N ALA A 138 -9.79 -5.48 9.54
CA ALA A 138 -9.64 -6.05 8.23
C ALA A 138 -10.78 -5.60 7.33
N HIS A 139 -10.45 -5.46 6.04
CA HIS A 139 -11.46 -5.23 5.02
C HIS A 139 -11.17 -6.10 3.78
N PRO A 140 -12.19 -6.42 2.99
CA PRO A 140 -11.99 -7.15 1.74
C PRO A 140 -11.16 -6.30 0.77
N ASP A 141 -10.39 -6.98 -0.07
CA ASP A 141 -9.67 -6.39 -1.19
C ASP A 141 -10.65 -5.62 -2.11
N PRO A 142 -10.29 -4.46 -2.66
CA PRO A 142 -11.12 -3.69 -3.58
C PRO A 142 -11.65 -4.46 -4.79
N THR A 143 -10.99 -5.54 -5.20
CA THR A 143 -11.43 -6.43 -6.29
C THR A 143 -12.66 -7.28 -5.94
N VAL A 144 -13.02 -7.39 -4.67
CA VAL A 144 -14.17 -8.19 -4.20
C VAL A 144 -15.44 -7.37 -4.32
N LYS A 145 -16.32 -7.73 -5.26
CA LYS A 145 -17.57 -6.99 -5.52
C LYS A 145 -18.61 -7.07 -4.38
N ARG A 146 -18.67 -8.19 -3.64
CA ARG A 146 -19.60 -8.40 -2.50
C ARG A 146 -19.01 -9.39 -1.49
N ARG A 147 -19.13 -9.08 -0.21
CA ARG A 147 -18.98 -10.03 0.91
C ARG A 147 -20.15 -9.86 1.85
N SER A 148 -20.77 -10.97 2.26
CA SER A 148 -21.69 -10.98 3.40
C SER A 148 -20.88 -10.78 4.68
N GLY A 149 -21.21 -9.77 5.45
CA GLY A 149 -20.48 -9.38 6.66
C GLY A 149 -20.69 -7.89 6.94
N PHE A 150 -19.99 -7.37 7.92
CA PHE A 150 -20.07 -5.98 8.37
C PHE A 150 -20.20 -4.99 7.20
N LEU A 151 -21.17 -4.10 7.28
CA LEU A 151 -21.44 -3.05 6.28
C LEU A 151 -20.15 -2.34 5.88
N ASN A 152 -19.78 -2.48 4.61
CA ASN A 152 -18.71 -1.67 4.04
C ASN A 152 -19.12 -0.19 4.12
N PRO A 153 -18.42 0.65 4.88
CA PRO A 153 -18.70 2.07 4.86
C PRO A 153 -18.53 2.57 3.43
N LYS A 154 -19.59 3.05 2.81
CA LYS A 154 -19.50 3.70 1.51
C LYS A 154 -18.93 5.09 1.73
N PHE A 155 -17.71 5.30 1.29
CA PHE A 155 -17.10 6.62 1.27
C PHE A 155 -17.64 7.41 0.07
N PHE A 156 -18.31 8.53 0.33
CA PHE A 156 -18.79 9.41 -0.73
C PHE A 156 -17.85 10.61 -0.87
N LYS A 157 -17.68 11.04 -2.11
CA LYS A 157 -16.92 12.23 -2.43
C LYS A 157 -17.66 13.46 -1.92
N SER A 158 -17.07 14.20 -1.00
CA SER A 158 -17.46 15.58 -0.75
C SER A 158 -16.76 16.51 -1.74
N ALA A 159 -17.41 17.61 -2.12
CA ALA A 159 -16.89 18.60 -3.06
C ALA A 159 -15.62 19.32 -2.59
N ILE A 160 -15.20 19.10 -1.36
CA ILE A 160 -13.96 19.62 -0.79
C ILE A 160 -12.86 18.56 -1.01
N ASN A 161 -11.85 18.93 -1.75
CA ASN A 161 -10.71 18.09 -2.14
C ASN A 161 -10.25 17.13 -1.02
N CYS A 162 -10.38 15.81 -1.27
CA CYS A 162 -9.85 14.75 -0.43
C CYS A 162 -10.53 14.57 0.94
N VAL A 163 -11.78 14.98 1.14
CA VAL A 163 -12.54 14.70 2.37
C VAL A 163 -13.49 13.52 2.10
N TRP A 164 -13.38 12.47 2.92
CA TRP A 164 -14.25 11.31 2.92
C TRP A 164 -15.24 11.40 4.08
N LEU A 165 -16.51 11.41 3.80
CA LEU A 165 -17.55 11.31 4.82
C LEU A 165 -18.08 9.88 4.88
N LEU A 166 -18.08 9.31 6.07
CA LEU A 166 -18.76 8.04 6.37
C LEU A 166 -20.27 8.27 6.33
N LYS A 167 -20.95 7.69 5.37
CA LYS A 167 -22.41 7.63 5.35
C LYS A 167 -22.83 6.17 5.61
N SER A 168 -23.36 5.92 6.80
CA SER A 168 -24.09 4.68 7.06
C SER A 168 -25.49 4.78 6.47
N LYS A 169 -25.95 3.76 5.82
CA LYS A 169 -27.35 3.54 5.48
C LYS A 169 -27.91 2.52 6.43
#